data_e1fcfcb9239840ce7e5fb9af347456d8
#
_entry.id   e1fcfcb9239840ce7e5fb9af347456d8
#
_cell.length_a   1.000
_cell.length_b   1.000
_cell.length_c   1.000
_cell.angle_alpha   90.00
_cell.angle_beta   90.00
_cell.angle_gamma   90.00
#
_symmetry.space_group_name_H-M   'P 1'
#
loop_
_entity.id
_entity.type
_entity.pdbx_description
1 polymer ?
#
loop_
_entity_poly.entity_id
_entity_poly.type
_entity_poly.pdbx_seq_one_letter_code
_entity_poly.pdbx_strand_id
1 'polypeptide(L)'
;PIGTSKDLQVGQSVFAIGNPFGLDQTLTTGVISALNREIESVTRRPIQGVIQSDAAINPGNSGGPLLDSAGRLIGVNTAIYSPSGTSAGIGFAIPVDIVNRIVPELIRSGKVTRPGLGIQIADEQIAERLGVTGVLVVDVTRGSAAAKAGIQPTRRDSEGRLRLGDVITGIDGQKIESSNDLYLILEKYKVGDAVTVTMLRNGQSVQARLTLEEVR
;
A
#
# COMPACT_ATOMS: atom_id res chain seq x y z
N PRO A 1 -11.91 19.65 -14.58
CA PRO A 1 -10.87 20.34 -13.78
C PRO A 1 -10.39 19.41 -12.65
N ILE A 2 -9.09 19.49 -12.34
CA ILE A 2 -8.50 18.75 -11.23
C ILE A 2 -8.52 19.68 -10.00
N GLY A 3 -8.99 19.17 -8.86
CA GLY A 3 -8.99 19.82 -7.57
C GLY A 3 -7.76 19.44 -6.73
N THR A 4 -7.93 19.46 -5.41
CA THR A 4 -6.95 18.96 -4.43
C THR A 4 -7.68 18.12 -3.38
N SER A 5 -6.95 17.21 -2.75
CA SER A 5 -7.47 16.41 -1.64
C SER A 5 -6.95 16.87 -0.26
N LYS A 6 -6.16 17.97 -0.22
CA LYS A 6 -5.52 18.45 1.03
C LYS A 6 -6.45 19.22 1.96
N ASP A 7 -7.46 19.88 1.41
CA ASP A 7 -8.38 20.76 2.11
C ASP A 7 -9.80 20.19 2.24
N LEU A 8 -9.95 18.90 1.97
CA LEU A 8 -11.24 18.21 2.09
C LEU A 8 -11.73 18.16 3.54
N GLN A 9 -13.03 18.25 3.71
CA GLN A 9 -13.68 18.22 5.02
C GLN A 9 -14.79 17.16 5.06
N VAL A 10 -14.95 16.52 6.21
CA VAL A 10 -16.08 15.62 6.47
C VAL A 10 -17.38 16.42 6.39
N GLY A 11 -18.40 15.86 5.74
CA GLY A 11 -19.66 16.53 5.45
C GLY A 11 -19.68 17.31 4.13
N GLN A 12 -18.56 17.45 3.44
CA GLN A 12 -18.49 18.07 2.12
C GLN A 12 -19.22 17.23 1.08
N SER A 13 -20.11 17.85 0.27
CA SER A 13 -20.84 17.16 -0.79
C SER A 13 -19.92 16.64 -1.88
N VAL A 14 -20.22 15.45 -2.37
CA VAL A 14 -19.46 14.78 -3.43
C VAL A 14 -20.39 14.14 -4.46
N PHE A 15 -19.87 13.98 -5.68
CA PHE A 15 -20.52 13.31 -6.79
C PHE A 15 -19.60 12.20 -7.30
N ALA A 16 -20.11 10.98 -7.38
CA ALA A 16 -19.40 9.86 -7.98
C ALA A 16 -20.02 9.52 -9.32
N ILE A 17 -19.19 9.36 -10.35
CA ILE A 17 -19.64 8.98 -11.70
C ILE A 17 -19.03 7.61 -12.01
N GLY A 18 -19.81 6.77 -12.68
CA GLY A 18 -19.37 5.47 -13.15
C GLY A 18 -20.37 4.84 -14.10
N ASN A 19 -20.15 3.57 -14.42
CA ASN A 19 -21.05 2.74 -15.21
C ASN A 19 -21.35 1.44 -14.44
N PRO A 20 -22.11 1.53 -13.31
CA PRO A 20 -22.42 0.36 -12.53
C PRO A 20 -23.29 -0.61 -13.35
N PHE A 21 -22.91 -1.88 -13.31
CA PHE A 21 -23.60 -2.97 -14.00
C PHE A 21 -23.67 -2.84 -15.54
N GLY A 22 -22.94 -1.93 -16.15
CA GLY A 22 -22.97 -1.70 -17.59
C GLY A 22 -24.26 -1.01 -18.10
N LEU A 23 -24.99 -0.32 -17.21
CA LEU A 23 -26.28 0.31 -17.49
C LEU A 23 -26.17 1.81 -17.91
N ASP A 24 -25.06 2.19 -18.56
CA ASP A 24 -24.71 3.57 -18.90
C ASP A 24 -24.18 4.41 -17.73
N GLN A 25 -23.83 5.67 -18.05
CA GLN A 25 -23.25 6.58 -17.09
C GLN A 25 -24.23 6.91 -15.97
N THR A 26 -23.82 6.62 -14.75
CA THR A 26 -24.61 6.88 -13.54
C THR A 26 -23.88 7.88 -12.66
N LEU A 27 -24.61 8.88 -12.17
CA LEU A 27 -24.14 9.81 -11.16
C LEU A 27 -24.81 9.48 -9.84
N THR A 28 -24.00 9.33 -8.79
CA THR A 28 -24.48 9.21 -7.42
C THR A 28 -23.95 10.35 -6.57
N THR A 29 -24.71 10.73 -5.55
CA THR A 29 -24.39 11.84 -4.66
C THR A 29 -24.22 11.35 -3.24
N GLY A 30 -23.40 12.05 -2.45
CA GLY A 30 -23.18 11.78 -1.05
C GLY A 30 -22.33 12.87 -0.44
N VAL A 31 -21.75 12.54 0.71
CA VAL A 31 -20.80 13.39 1.41
C VAL A 31 -19.51 12.65 1.72
N ILE A 32 -18.46 13.38 2.04
CA ILE A 32 -17.26 12.81 2.64
C ILE A 32 -17.62 12.37 4.07
N SER A 33 -17.59 11.07 4.31
CA SER A 33 -17.92 10.47 5.61
C SER A 33 -16.72 10.42 6.56
N ALA A 34 -15.52 10.22 6.00
CA ALA A 34 -14.26 10.23 6.74
C ALA A 34 -13.07 10.48 5.80
N LEU A 35 -11.96 10.88 6.37
CA LEU A 35 -10.68 11.11 5.69
C LEU A 35 -9.57 10.28 6.36
N ASN A 36 -8.46 10.13 5.64
CA ASN A 36 -7.26 9.44 6.13
C ASN A 36 -7.52 8.00 6.60
N ARG A 37 -8.48 7.31 5.95
CA ARG A 37 -8.69 5.88 6.18
C ARG A 37 -7.60 5.06 5.49
N GLU A 38 -7.40 3.86 5.99
CA GLU A 38 -6.57 2.85 5.36
C GLU A 38 -7.46 1.70 4.90
N ILE A 39 -7.22 1.22 3.69
CA ILE A 39 -7.87 0.02 3.14
C ILE A 39 -6.81 -0.91 2.56
N GLU A 40 -7.14 -2.18 2.44
CA GLU A 40 -6.30 -3.16 1.78
C GLU A 40 -6.61 -3.22 0.28
N SER A 41 -5.57 -3.21 -0.55
CA SER A 41 -5.70 -3.42 -2.00
C SER A 41 -5.92 -4.90 -2.32
N VAL A 42 -6.31 -5.20 -3.56
CA VAL A 42 -6.41 -6.59 -4.07
C VAL A 42 -5.08 -7.35 -4.00
N THR A 43 -3.96 -6.65 -3.91
CA THR A 43 -2.62 -7.23 -3.74
C THR A 43 -2.18 -7.28 -2.28
N ARG A 44 -3.10 -7.11 -1.33
CA ARG A 44 -2.87 -7.05 0.13
C ARG A 44 -1.89 -5.96 0.56
N ARG A 45 -1.71 -4.94 -0.27
CA ARG A 45 -0.94 -3.75 0.13
C ARG A 45 -1.88 -2.69 0.68
N PRO A 46 -1.49 -1.99 1.74
CA PRO A 46 -2.28 -0.91 2.29
C PRO A 46 -2.36 0.25 1.30
N ILE A 47 -3.54 0.84 1.19
CA ILE A 47 -3.76 2.13 0.53
C ILE A 47 -4.15 3.10 1.63
N GLN A 48 -3.24 4.00 1.94
CA GLN A 48 -3.46 5.00 2.99
C GLN A 48 -4.12 6.27 2.47
N GLY A 49 -4.71 7.01 3.41
CA GLY A 49 -5.23 8.33 3.16
C GLY A 49 -6.48 8.36 2.30
N VAL A 50 -7.16 7.21 2.09
CA VAL A 50 -8.35 7.16 1.25
C VAL A 50 -9.48 8.02 1.79
N ILE A 51 -10.27 8.58 0.87
CA ILE A 51 -11.49 9.33 1.15
C ILE A 51 -12.60 8.31 1.30
N GLN A 52 -13.33 8.35 2.40
CA GLN A 52 -14.57 7.59 2.60
C GLN A 52 -15.77 8.47 2.25
N SER A 53 -16.73 7.91 1.50
CA SER A 53 -17.99 8.59 1.14
C SER A 53 -19.17 7.62 1.25
N ASP A 54 -20.36 8.17 1.53
CA ASP A 54 -21.63 7.46 1.49
C ASP A 54 -22.32 7.52 0.11
N ALA A 55 -21.73 8.22 -0.87
CA ALA A 55 -22.16 8.12 -2.26
C ALA A 55 -22.20 6.65 -2.70
N ALA A 56 -23.25 6.24 -3.40
CA ALA A 56 -23.40 4.84 -3.79
C ALA A 56 -22.33 4.43 -4.80
N ILE A 57 -21.31 3.72 -4.33
CA ILE A 57 -20.27 3.10 -5.15
C ILE A 57 -20.63 1.62 -5.29
N ASN A 58 -20.68 1.14 -6.53
CA ASN A 58 -20.96 -0.25 -6.87
C ASN A 58 -19.95 -0.74 -7.92
N PRO A 59 -19.83 -2.06 -8.17
CA PRO A 59 -19.02 -2.58 -9.27
C PRO A 59 -19.36 -1.88 -10.59
N GLY A 60 -18.34 -1.30 -11.25
CA GLY A 60 -18.47 -0.44 -12.44
C GLY A 60 -18.23 1.06 -12.17
N ASN A 61 -18.28 1.51 -10.91
CA ASN A 61 -17.86 2.87 -10.55
C ASN A 61 -16.35 2.96 -10.26
N SER A 62 -15.68 1.83 -9.99
CA SER A 62 -14.22 1.80 -9.76
C SER A 62 -13.48 2.32 -10.99
N GLY A 63 -12.50 3.21 -10.76
CA GLY A 63 -11.80 3.98 -11.80
C GLY A 63 -12.52 5.25 -12.24
N GLY A 64 -13.80 5.44 -11.88
CA GLY A 64 -14.55 6.66 -12.12
C GLY A 64 -14.19 7.79 -11.16
N PRO A 65 -14.50 9.03 -11.51
CA PRO A 65 -14.17 10.19 -10.70
C PRO A 65 -15.06 10.33 -9.47
N LEU A 66 -14.44 10.80 -8.37
CA LEU A 66 -15.13 11.45 -7.26
C LEU A 66 -14.90 12.96 -7.40
N LEU A 67 -15.98 13.73 -7.48
CA LEU A 67 -15.98 15.17 -7.73
C LEU A 67 -16.48 15.92 -6.50
N ASP A 68 -16.03 17.17 -6.33
CA ASP A 68 -16.61 18.12 -5.37
C ASP A 68 -17.84 18.84 -5.96
N SER A 69 -18.46 19.74 -5.18
CA SER A 69 -19.63 20.53 -5.61
C SER A 69 -19.34 21.52 -6.74
N ALA A 70 -18.09 21.82 -7.04
CA ALA A 70 -17.67 22.64 -8.17
C ALA A 70 -17.32 21.78 -9.42
N GLY A 71 -17.53 20.47 -9.38
CA GLY A 71 -17.21 19.53 -10.45
C GLY A 71 -15.71 19.29 -10.62
N ARG A 72 -14.89 19.56 -9.59
CA ARG A 72 -13.44 19.31 -9.64
C ARG A 72 -13.15 17.89 -9.14
N LEU A 73 -12.25 17.20 -9.82
CA LEU A 73 -11.77 15.88 -9.41
C LEU A 73 -11.04 15.97 -8.06
N ILE A 74 -11.54 15.26 -7.05
CA ILE A 74 -10.94 15.18 -5.71
C ILE A 74 -10.45 13.76 -5.38
N GLY A 75 -10.91 12.75 -6.12
CA GLY A 75 -10.49 11.37 -5.94
C GLY A 75 -10.90 10.48 -7.10
N VAL A 76 -10.41 9.24 -7.09
CA VAL A 76 -10.79 8.17 -8.01
C VAL A 76 -11.39 7.02 -7.20
N ASN A 77 -12.64 6.66 -7.51
CA ASN A 77 -13.37 5.58 -6.83
C ASN A 77 -12.61 4.25 -6.97
N THR A 78 -12.46 3.49 -5.90
CA THR A 78 -11.65 2.27 -5.95
C THR A 78 -12.31 1.04 -5.34
N ALA A 79 -12.89 1.15 -4.15
CA ALA A 79 -13.40 0.01 -3.41
C ALA A 79 -14.64 0.37 -2.61
N ILE A 80 -15.37 -0.67 -2.21
CA ILE A 80 -16.44 -0.60 -1.21
C ILE A 80 -16.11 -1.54 -0.07
N TYR A 81 -16.53 -1.18 1.13
CA TYR A 81 -16.61 -2.13 2.23
C TYR A 81 -18.06 -2.67 2.26
N SER A 82 -18.22 -3.91 1.83
CA SER A 82 -19.56 -4.50 1.75
C SER A 82 -19.50 -6.03 1.87
N PRO A 83 -20.18 -6.60 2.86
CA PRO A 83 -20.34 -8.06 2.97
C PRO A 83 -21.14 -8.67 1.82
N SER A 84 -22.04 -7.91 1.19
CA SER A 84 -22.92 -8.35 0.10
C SER A 84 -22.37 -8.08 -1.30
N GLY A 85 -21.26 -7.32 -1.41
CA GLY A 85 -20.69 -6.89 -2.70
C GLY A 85 -21.42 -5.71 -3.36
N THR A 86 -22.45 -5.13 -2.69
CA THR A 86 -23.16 -3.93 -3.13
C THR A 86 -22.94 -2.79 -2.13
N SER A 87 -23.16 -1.55 -2.55
CA SER A 87 -22.96 -0.39 -1.68
C SER A 87 -23.77 -0.51 -0.39
N ALA A 88 -23.08 -0.40 0.74
CA ALA A 88 -23.66 -0.30 2.08
C ALA A 88 -23.49 1.12 2.67
N GLY A 89 -23.28 2.13 1.82
CA GLY A 89 -22.97 3.50 2.25
C GLY A 89 -21.52 3.69 2.71
N ILE A 90 -20.63 2.78 2.36
CA ILE A 90 -19.20 2.86 2.67
C ILE A 90 -18.41 2.62 1.37
N GLY A 91 -18.13 3.71 0.68
CA GLY A 91 -17.29 3.73 -0.52
C GLY A 91 -15.96 4.42 -0.25
N PHE A 92 -14.92 4.05 -0.99
CA PHE A 92 -13.59 4.61 -0.87
C PHE A 92 -13.09 5.14 -2.20
N ALA A 93 -12.36 6.26 -2.14
CA ALA A 93 -11.68 6.84 -3.29
C ALA A 93 -10.23 7.16 -2.96
N ILE A 94 -9.35 6.94 -3.93
CA ILE A 94 -7.94 7.35 -3.86
C ILE A 94 -7.88 8.87 -4.03
N PRO A 95 -7.24 9.60 -3.10
CA PRO A 95 -7.13 11.06 -3.17
C PRO A 95 -6.45 11.54 -4.47
N VAL A 96 -6.95 12.62 -5.05
CA VAL A 96 -6.45 13.16 -6.32
C VAL A 96 -4.98 13.55 -6.27
N ASP A 97 -4.45 13.98 -5.12
CA ASP A 97 -3.04 14.34 -5.00
C ASP A 97 -2.12 13.10 -5.12
N ILE A 98 -2.60 11.91 -4.70
CA ILE A 98 -1.92 10.62 -4.97
C ILE A 98 -1.99 10.29 -6.46
N VAL A 99 -3.18 10.44 -7.07
CA VAL A 99 -3.40 10.20 -8.51
C VAL A 99 -2.46 11.09 -9.34
N ASN A 100 -2.38 12.38 -9.03
CA ASN A 100 -1.51 13.35 -9.71
C ASN A 100 -0.01 13.01 -9.61
N ARG A 101 0.41 12.34 -8.55
CA ARG A 101 1.79 11.87 -8.39
C ARG A 101 2.06 10.60 -9.22
N ILE A 102 1.11 9.67 -9.25
CA ILE A 102 1.32 8.32 -9.79
C ILE A 102 0.99 8.24 -11.28
N VAL A 103 -0.11 8.83 -11.74
CA VAL A 103 -0.61 8.68 -13.11
C VAL A 103 0.38 9.17 -14.17
N PRO A 104 1.10 10.32 -14.01
CA PRO A 104 2.10 10.74 -14.99
C PRO A 104 3.24 9.72 -15.17
N GLU A 105 3.62 9.02 -14.10
CA GLU A 105 4.63 7.97 -14.15
C GLU A 105 4.11 6.73 -14.88
N LEU A 106 2.88 6.32 -14.60
CA LEU A 106 2.21 5.22 -15.32
C LEU A 106 2.07 5.50 -16.81
N ILE A 107 1.68 6.72 -17.20
CA ILE A 107 1.56 7.12 -18.61
C ILE A 107 2.91 7.06 -19.30
N ARG A 108 3.97 7.53 -18.65
CA ARG A 108 5.32 7.62 -19.24
C ARG A 108 6.03 6.28 -19.34
N SER A 109 5.91 5.42 -18.32
CA SER A 109 6.73 4.21 -18.18
C SER A 109 5.94 2.91 -18.03
N GLY A 110 4.62 2.97 -17.94
CA GLY A 110 3.76 1.81 -17.72
C GLY A 110 3.87 1.18 -16.33
N LYS A 111 4.65 1.78 -15.43
CA LYS A 111 4.91 1.24 -14.08
C LYS A 111 5.11 2.38 -13.08
N VAL A 112 4.92 2.05 -11.79
CA VAL A 112 5.26 2.93 -10.67
C VAL A 112 6.56 2.44 -10.05
N THR A 113 7.55 3.31 -10.03
CA THR A 113 8.85 3.00 -9.41
C THR A 113 8.71 3.11 -7.88
N ARG A 114 8.95 2.00 -7.21
CA ARG A 114 8.90 1.95 -5.74
C ARG A 114 10.26 1.60 -5.16
N PRO A 115 10.65 2.27 -4.06
CA PRO A 115 11.85 1.88 -3.34
C PRO A 115 11.62 0.56 -2.59
N GLY A 116 12.63 -0.29 -2.57
CA GLY A 116 12.57 -1.55 -1.86
C GLY A 116 13.95 -2.10 -1.53
N LEU A 117 13.95 -3.18 -0.77
CA LEU A 117 15.15 -3.83 -0.26
C LEU A 117 15.66 -4.92 -1.21
N GLY A 118 14.81 -5.43 -2.10
CA GLY A 118 15.10 -6.59 -2.95
C GLY A 118 15.00 -7.92 -2.19
N ILE A 119 13.93 -8.08 -1.41
CA ILE A 119 13.61 -9.28 -0.63
C ILE A 119 12.21 -9.80 -0.96
N GLN A 120 11.98 -11.08 -0.66
CA GLN A 120 10.64 -11.65 -0.53
C GLN A 120 10.36 -11.90 0.96
N ILE A 121 9.16 -11.59 1.38
CA ILE A 121 8.73 -11.68 2.78
C ILE A 121 7.70 -12.78 2.96
N ALA A 122 7.62 -13.31 4.17
CA ALA A 122 6.60 -14.29 4.53
C ALA A 122 5.20 -13.63 4.56
N ASP A 123 4.17 -14.44 4.26
CA ASP A 123 2.80 -14.07 4.57
C ASP A 123 2.65 -13.88 6.09
N GLU A 124 1.87 -12.88 6.48
CA GLU A 124 1.71 -12.48 7.90
C GLU A 124 1.19 -13.64 8.76
N GLN A 125 0.26 -14.42 8.24
CA GLN A 125 -0.26 -15.61 8.95
C GLN A 125 0.81 -16.69 9.17
N ILE A 126 1.79 -16.79 8.25
CA ILE A 126 2.92 -17.71 8.40
C ILE A 126 3.88 -17.19 9.47
N ALA A 127 4.19 -15.89 9.45
CA ALA A 127 5.04 -15.26 10.45
C ALA A 127 4.45 -15.40 11.86
N GLU A 128 3.15 -15.13 12.03
CA GLU A 128 2.43 -15.31 13.29
C GLU A 128 2.48 -16.75 13.81
N ARG A 129 2.25 -17.74 12.95
CA ARG A 129 2.33 -19.18 13.32
C ARG A 129 3.73 -19.59 13.77
N LEU A 130 4.76 -18.90 13.26
CA LEU A 130 6.15 -19.12 13.65
C LEU A 130 6.55 -18.29 14.88
N GLY A 131 5.63 -17.50 15.47
CA GLY A 131 5.89 -16.64 16.62
C GLY A 131 6.84 -15.48 16.31
N VAL A 132 6.87 -15.02 15.05
CA VAL A 132 7.75 -13.94 14.59
C VAL A 132 7.01 -12.62 14.64
N THR A 133 7.56 -11.66 15.38
CA THR A 133 7.11 -10.25 15.34
C THR A 133 8.04 -9.46 14.43
N GLY A 134 7.52 -8.83 13.39
CA GLY A 134 8.28 -8.17 12.34
C GLY A 134 8.15 -8.87 11.00
N VAL A 135 8.98 -8.52 10.04
CA VAL A 135 8.92 -9.03 8.66
C VAL A 135 9.96 -10.10 8.41
N LEU A 136 9.52 -11.36 8.34
CA LEU A 136 10.40 -12.50 8.07
C LEU A 136 10.84 -12.52 6.61
N VAL A 137 12.16 -12.54 6.38
CA VAL A 137 12.75 -12.64 5.04
C VAL A 137 12.73 -14.11 4.58
N VAL A 138 11.94 -14.37 3.52
CA VAL A 138 11.84 -15.71 2.91
C VAL A 138 12.93 -15.91 1.88
N ASP A 139 13.13 -14.90 1.00
CA ASP A 139 14.15 -14.95 -0.04
C ASP A 139 14.80 -13.57 -0.25
N VAL A 140 15.99 -13.58 -0.80
CA VAL A 140 16.77 -12.37 -1.12
C VAL A 140 17.15 -12.42 -2.59
N THR A 141 16.70 -11.43 -3.35
CA THR A 141 16.98 -11.32 -4.79
C THR A 141 18.49 -11.24 -5.02
N ARG A 142 19.01 -12.10 -5.87
CA ARG A 142 20.44 -12.14 -6.18
C ARG A 142 20.93 -10.81 -6.72
N GLY A 143 22.00 -10.28 -6.14
CA GLY A 143 22.61 -9.00 -6.52
C GLY A 143 21.87 -7.77 -6.04
N SER A 144 20.76 -7.94 -5.31
CA SER A 144 20.00 -6.84 -4.71
C SER A 144 20.77 -6.09 -3.62
N ALA A 145 20.22 -4.96 -3.20
CA ALA A 145 20.74 -4.19 -2.07
C ALA A 145 20.78 -5.03 -0.78
N ALA A 146 19.73 -5.81 -0.53
CA ALA A 146 19.67 -6.75 0.61
C ALA A 146 20.76 -7.82 0.52
N ALA A 147 20.99 -8.41 -0.67
CA ALA A 147 22.05 -9.40 -0.87
C ALA A 147 23.45 -8.83 -0.59
N LYS A 148 23.73 -7.63 -1.09
CA LYS A 148 25.00 -6.91 -0.86
C LYS A 148 25.20 -6.54 0.60
N ALA A 149 24.11 -6.21 1.32
CA ALA A 149 24.14 -5.91 2.75
C ALA A 149 24.19 -7.16 3.66
N GLY A 150 24.14 -8.36 3.08
CA GLY A 150 24.26 -9.62 3.81
C GLY A 150 23.00 -10.01 4.59
N ILE A 151 21.82 -9.56 4.13
CA ILE A 151 20.53 -10.01 4.66
C ILE A 151 20.33 -11.48 4.30
N GLN A 152 19.92 -12.29 5.28
CA GLN A 152 19.84 -13.74 5.16
C GLN A 152 18.41 -14.21 4.95
N PRO A 153 18.15 -15.02 3.91
CA PRO A 153 16.84 -15.62 3.71
C PRO A 153 16.60 -16.83 4.59
N THR A 154 15.34 -17.21 4.74
CA THR A 154 14.92 -18.48 5.35
C THR A 154 15.37 -19.64 4.48
N ARG A 155 15.96 -20.68 5.08
CA ARG A 155 16.50 -21.85 4.36
C ARG A 155 16.17 -23.13 5.10
N ARG A 156 16.26 -24.25 4.40
CA ARG A 156 16.35 -25.58 5.04
C ARG A 156 17.79 -25.99 5.20
N ASP A 157 18.13 -26.51 6.36
CA ASP A 157 19.47 -27.07 6.60
C ASP A 157 19.61 -28.47 5.95
N SER A 158 20.79 -29.07 6.07
CA SER A 158 21.09 -30.40 5.53
C SER A 158 20.24 -31.53 6.11
N GLU A 159 19.60 -31.31 7.24
CA GLU A 159 18.68 -32.25 7.89
C GLU A 159 17.20 -31.94 7.57
N GLY A 160 16.95 -30.99 6.65
CA GLY A 160 15.62 -30.57 6.21
C GLY A 160 14.87 -29.67 7.22
N ARG A 161 15.49 -29.26 8.32
CA ARG A 161 14.90 -28.36 9.32
C ARG A 161 14.88 -26.94 8.81
N LEU A 162 13.78 -26.23 9.06
CA LEU A 162 13.65 -24.83 8.68
C LEU A 162 14.53 -23.96 9.59
N ARG A 163 15.43 -23.21 8.96
CA ARG A 163 16.18 -22.13 9.60
C ARG A 163 15.61 -20.81 9.13
N LEU A 164 15.03 -20.08 10.06
CA LEU A 164 14.47 -18.77 9.77
C LEU A 164 15.57 -17.81 9.33
N GLY A 165 15.27 -17.02 8.33
CA GLY A 165 16.08 -15.90 7.88
C GLY A 165 16.01 -14.73 8.85
N ASP A 166 16.52 -13.58 8.42
CA ASP A 166 16.43 -12.36 9.18
C ASP A 166 14.99 -11.91 9.33
N VAL A 167 14.66 -11.34 10.48
CA VAL A 167 13.36 -10.70 10.74
C VAL A 167 13.58 -9.20 10.81
N ILE A 168 13.08 -8.45 9.86
CA ILE A 168 13.19 -6.99 9.85
C ILE A 168 12.27 -6.42 10.92
N THR A 169 12.84 -5.62 11.82
CA THR A 169 12.15 -5.00 12.96
C THR A 169 12.20 -3.48 12.95
N GLY A 170 12.92 -2.87 11.99
CA GLY A 170 12.98 -1.43 11.86
C GLY A 170 13.77 -0.94 10.66
N ILE A 171 13.47 0.30 10.24
CA ILE A 171 14.24 1.08 9.25
C ILE A 171 14.43 2.48 9.82
N ASP A 172 15.70 2.93 9.88
CA ASP A 172 16.11 4.25 10.40
C ASP A 172 15.45 4.60 11.75
N GLY A 173 15.38 3.61 12.66
CA GLY A 173 14.79 3.75 13.99
C GLY A 173 13.26 3.70 14.03
N GLN A 174 12.57 3.66 12.89
CA GLN A 174 11.12 3.45 12.84
C GLN A 174 10.84 1.96 13.00
N LYS A 175 9.99 1.60 13.98
CA LYS A 175 9.63 0.22 14.31
C LYS A 175 8.81 -0.42 13.19
N ILE A 176 9.06 -1.71 12.95
CA ILE A 176 8.33 -2.55 12.00
C ILE A 176 7.84 -3.79 12.74
N GLU A 177 6.54 -3.98 12.82
CA GLU A 177 5.88 -5.13 13.44
C GLU A 177 5.14 -6.00 12.41
N SER A 178 4.82 -5.43 11.24
CA SER A 178 4.07 -6.07 10.17
C SER A 178 4.64 -5.75 8.78
N SER A 179 4.22 -6.51 7.78
CA SER A 179 4.51 -6.20 6.38
C SER A 179 3.94 -4.84 5.95
N ASN A 180 2.81 -4.46 6.54
CA ASN A 180 2.18 -3.18 6.34
C ASN A 180 3.09 -2.02 6.75
N ASP A 181 3.67 -2.08 7.96
CA ASP A 181 4.62 -1.07 8.45
C ASP A 181 5.81 -0.93 7.51
N LEU A 182 6.35 -2.06 7.02
CA LEU A 182 7.46 -2.04 6.08
C LEU A 182 7.10 -1.25 4.81
N TYR A 183 5.95 -1.52 4.21
CA TYR A 183 5.52 -0.81 3.00
C TYR A 183 5.31 0.68 3.26
N LEU A 184 4.66 1.04 4.36
CA LEU A 184 4.39 2.43 4.73
C LEU A 184 5.66 3.23 5.02
N ILE A 185 6.64 2.59 5.65
CA ILE A 185 7.93 3.23 5.91
C ILE A 185 8.68 3.43 4.59
N LEU A 186 8.73 2.41 3.73
CA LEU A 186 9.41 2.49 2.43
C LEU A 186 8.79 3.56 1.51
N GLU A 187 7.48 3.81 1.56
CA GLU A 187 6.84 4.86 0.76
C GLU A 187 7.30 6.28 1.08
N LYS A 188 7.95 6.49 2.24
CA LYS A 188 8.53 7.79 2.63
C LYS A 188 9.87 8.08 1.95
N TYR A 189 10.48 7.07 1.34
CA TYR A 189 11.80 7.13 0.70
C TYR A 189 11.70 7.11 -0.83
N LYS A 190 12.85 7.31 -1.47
CA LYS A 190 13.02 7.20 -2.92
C LYS A 190 14.03 6.11 -3.25
N VAL A 191 13.97 5.62 -4.48
CA VAL A 191 15.04 4.77 -5.04
C VAL A 191 16.36 5.56 -5.00
N GLY A 192 17.40 4.95 -4.44
CA GLY A 192 18.71 5.56 -4.23
C GLY A 192 18.94 6.10 -2.82
N ASP A 193 17.91 6.22 -1.99
CA ASP A 193 18.09 6.61 -0.58
C ASP A 193 18.82 5.52 0.19
N ALA A 194 19.75 5.93 1.07
CA ALA A 194 20.45 5.02 1.96
C ALA A 194 19.71 4.91 3.30
N VAL A 195 19.42 3.70 3.72
CA VAL A 195 18.71 3.41 4.98
C VAL A 195 19.48 2.40 5.84
N THR A 196 19.23 2.43 7.13
CA THR A 196 19.73 1.43 8.10
C THR A 196 18.58 0.50 8.48
N VAL A 197 18.68 -0.76 8.07
CA VAL A 197 17.72 -1.80 8.42
C VAL A 197 18.14 -2.46 9.72
N THR A 198 17.25 -2.49 10.70
CA THR A 198 17.41 -3.25 11.94
C THR A 198 16.67 -4.57 11.81
N MET A 199 17.32 -5.67 12.18
CA MET A 199 16.75 -7.01 12.04
C MET A 199 17.17 -7.91 13.20
N LEU A 200 16.39 -8.94 13.46
CA LEU A 200 16.75 -10.03 14.36
C LEU A 200 17.34 -11.17 13.53
N ARG A 201 18.56 -11.59 13.91
CA ARG A 201 19.27 -12.74 13.35
C ARG A 201 19.63 -13.69 14.47
N ASN A 202 19.09 -14.90 14.48
CA ASN A 202 19.30 -15.88 15.56
C ASN A 202 19.02 -15.29 16.96
N GLY A 203 18.01 -14.45 17.10
CA GLY A 203 17.64 -13.78 18.36
C GLY A 203 18.48 -12.56 18.74
N GLN A 204 19.47 -12.19 17.94
CA GLN A 204 20.31 -11.01 18.17
C GLN A 204 19.93 -9.86 17.24
N SER A 205 19.91 -8.64 17.76
CA SER A 205 19.69 -7.45 16.94
C SER A 205 20.94 -7.14 16.11
N VAL A 206 20.76 -7.05 14.80
CA VAL A 206 21.80 -6.73 13.82
C VAL A 206 21.33 -5.55 12.97
N GLN A 207 22.24 -4.69 12.56
CA GLN A 207 21.97 -3.60 11.64
C GLN A 207 22.76 -3.75 10.34
N ALA A 208 22.12 -3.42 9.23
CA ALA A 208 22.77 -3.35 7.93
C ALA A 208 22.38 -2.05 7.23
N ARG A 209 23.37 -1.35 6.66
CA ARG A 209 23.13 -0.17 5.82
C ARG A 209 23.07 -0.61 4.37
N LEU A 210 22.05 -0.15 3.66
CA LEU A 210 21.88 -0.44 2.23
C LEU A 210 21.23 0.75 1.51
N THR A 211 21.34 0.75 0.19
CA THR A 211 20.70 1.74 -0.67
C THR A 211 19.46 1.12 -1.29
N LEU A 212 18.30 1.79 -1.14
CA LEU A 212 17.04 1.31 -1.70
C LEU A 212 17.12 1.25 -3.22
N GLU A 213 16.62 0.15 -3.79
CA GLU A 213 16.60 -0.08 -5.21
C GLU A 213 15.16 -0.13 -5.75
N GLU A 214 15.01 -0.02 -7.08
CA GLU A 214 13.70 -0.20 -7.71
C GLU A 214 13.24 -1.65 -7.54
N VAL A 215 12.06 -1.82 -6.94
CA VAL A 215 11.38 -3.12 -6.87
C VAL A 215 10.08 -3.08 -7.66
N ARG A 216 9.73 -4.22 -8.25
CA ARG A 216 8.53 -4.40 -9.07
C ARG A 216 7.39 -5.00 -8.27
#